data_0eb67def4c4132fd6ae7f1dfd6d864e8
#
_entry.id   0eb67def4c4132fd6ae7f1dfd6d864e8
#
_cell.length_a   1.000
_cell.length_b   1.000
_cell.length_c   1.000
_cell.angle_alpha   90.00
_cell.angle_beta   90.00
_cell.angle_gamma   90.00
#
_symmetry.space_group_name_H-M   'P 1'
#
loop_
_entity.id
_entity.type
_entity.pdbx_description
1 polymer ?
#
loop_
_entity_poly.entity_id
_entity_poly.type
_entity_poly.pdbx_seq_one_letter_code
_entity_poly.pdbx_strand_id
1 'polypeptide(L)'
;MSVAKKQYKRITTKSLVEMKANGEKISMLTAYDYTMAKIVDGAGIDVILVGDSASNVMAGHETTLPITLNEMIYHASSVVRAVERSLVVVDLPFGTYQSDPKEALRSAIRIMKESGGHSIKVEGGKEIKESIKRILNAGIPVMGHLGLTPQSIYKFGTYTVRAKEDQEAEKLLEDALLLERLGCFAVVLEKVPATLAKKIATSISIPVIGIGAGAEVDGQVLVTHDMLGMTHEFNPRFLRRYLDLYEEMSSAFKSYISDVKNKEFPNEKEQY
;
A
#
# COMPACT_ATOMS: atom_id res chain seq x y z
N MET A 1 -6.75 11.90 36.24
CA MET A 1 -7.85 11.18 35.62
C MET A 1 -7.26 10.19 34.60
N SER A 2 -7.43 8.88 34.82
CA SER A 2 -6.98 7.85 33.89
C SER A 2 -7.90 7.91 32.66
N VAL A 3 -7.37 8.38 31.54
CA VAL A 3 -8.07 8.26 30.23
C VAL A 3 -8.08 6.77 29.91
N ALA A 4 -9.26 6.16 29.98
CA ALA A 4 -9.42 4.77 29.55
C ALA A 4 -8.93 4.67 28.10
N LYS A 5 -7.84 3.92 27.85
CA LYS A 5 -7.41 3.61 26.49
C LYS A 5 -8.57 2.88 25.81
N LYS A 6 -9.11 3.48 24.74
CA LYS A 6 -10.06 2.78 23.88
C LYS A 6 -9.37 1.51 23.37
N GLN A 7 -9.86 0.36 23.80
CA GLN A 7 -9.35 -0.94 23.35
C GLN A 7 -9.90 -1.18 21.94
N TYR A 8 -9.16 -0.78 20.89
CA TYR A 8 -9.54 -1.09 19.51
C TYR A 8 -9.29 -2.57 19.21
N LYS A 9 -10.28 -3.24 18.63
CA LYS A 9 -10.08 -4.57 18.07
C LYS A 9 -9.12 -4.47 16.88
N ARG A 10 -7.96 -5.10 16.98
CA ARG A 10 -6.93 -5.07 15.93
C ARG A 10 -7.41 -5.80 14.69
N ILE A 11 -7.17 -5.21 13.52
CA ILE A 11 -7.43 -5.85 12.22
C ILE A 11 -6.29 -6.83 11.93
N THR A 12 -6.66 -8.02 11.51
CA THR A 12 -5.75 -9.11 11.16
C THR A 12 -6.02 -9.59 9.73
N THR A 13 -5.13 -10.40 9.18
CA THR A 13 -5.36 -11.03 7.87
C THR A 13 -6.66 -11.84 7.84
N LYS A 14 -6.99 -12.51 8.95
CA LYS A 14 -8.26 -13.23 9.12
C LYS A 14 -9.47 -12.30 9.10
N SER A 15 -9.35 -11.12 9.74
CA SER A 15 -10.42 -10.11 9.74
C SER A 15 -10.78 -9.67 8.33
N LEU A 16 -9.78 -9.51 7.45
CA LEU A 16 -10.04 -9.10 6.06
C LEU A 16 -10.81 -10.18 5.27
N VAL A 17 -10.51 -11.45 5.49
CA VAL A 17 -11.25 -12.57 4.88
C VAL A 17 -12.69 -12.61 5.40
N GLU A 18 -12.89 -12.37 6.71
CA GLU A 18 -14.20 -12.28 7.32
C GLU A 18 -15.00 -11.09 6.78
N MET A 19 -14.38 -9.92 6.58
CA MET A 19 -15.02 -8.75 5.97
C MET A 19 -15.54 -9.06 4.57
N LYS A 20 -14.71 -9.71 3.72
CA LYS A 20 -15.18 -10.15 2.39
C LYS A 20 -16.37 -11.09 2.50
N ALA A 21 -16.32 -12.09 3.35
CA ALA A 21 -17.40 -13.07 3.53
C ALA A 21 -18.71 -12.40 3.97
N ASN A 22 -18.63 -11.30 4.73
CA ASN A 22 -19.75 -10.50 5.20
C ASN A 22 -20.21 -9.43 4.18
N GLY A 23 -19.51 -9.27 3.05
CA GLY A 23 -19.79 -8.19 2.09
C GLY A 23 -19.35 -6.80 2.56
N GLU A 24 -18.52 -6.71 3.61
CA GLU A 24 -17.95 -5.46 4.11
C GLU A 24 -16.78 -5.03 3.23
N LYS A 25 -16.74 -3.73 2.87
CA LYS A 25 -15.65 -3.19 2.04
C LYS A 25 -14.42 -2.87 2.90
N ILE A 26 -13.24 -3.18 2.35
CA ILE A 26 -11.94 -2.97 2.98
C ILE A 26 -11.36 -1.66 2.47
N SER A 27 -11.01 -0.78 3.40
CA SER A 27 -10.33 0.48 3.10
C SER A 27 -8.82 0.35 3.36
N MET A 28 -8.02 0.78 2.38
CA MET A 28 -6.56 0.70 2.46
C MET A 28 -5.93 1.99 1.95
N LEU A 29 -4.94 2.51 2.68
CA LEU A 29 -4.15 3.68 2.31
C LEU A 29 -2.67 3.43 2.55
N THR A 30 -1.81 4.16 1.84
CA THR A 30 -0.37 4.11 2.12
C THR A 30 -0.02 5.03 3.29
N ALA A 31 1.04 4.67 4.03
CA ALA A 31 1.74 5.59 4.92
C ALA A 31 3.23 5.20 5.00
N TYR A 32 4.09 6.19 5.25
CA TYR A 32 5.54 6.01 5.19
C TYR A 32 6.27 6.57 6.41
N ASP A 33 5.58 7.27 7.27
CA ASP A 33 6.12 7.87 8.50
C ASP A 33 5.16 7.74 9.67
N TYR A 34 5.67 8.05 10.87
CA TYR A 34 4.93 7.94 12.13
C TYR A 34 3.70 8.86 12.19
N THR A 35 3.84 10.11 11.78
CA THR A 35 2.78 11.12 11.94
C THR A 35 1.61 10.82 11.01
N MET A 36 1.89 10.56 9.73
CA MET A 36 0.87 10.18 8.75
C MET A 36 0.18 8.88 9.15
N ALA A 37 0.93 7.86 9.56
CA ALA A 37 0.36 6.58 9.99
C ALA A 37 -0.58 6.75 11.19
N LYS A 38 -0.22 7.61 12.17
CA LYS A 38 -1.07 7.90 13.33
C LYS A 38 -2.37 8.58 12.94
N ILE A 39 -2.33 9.50 11.96
CA ILE A 39 -3.53 10.18 11.45
C ILE A 39 -4.44 9.17 10.73
N VAL A 40 -3.86 8.36 9.84
CA VAL A 40 -4.58 7.38 9.02
C VAL A 40 -5.20 6.27 9.89
N ASP A 41 -4.45 5.73 10.87
CA ASP A 41 -4.96 4.73 11.82
C ASP A 41 -6.07 5.31 12.70
N GLY A 42 -5.88 6.54 13.19
CA GLY A 42 -6.87 7.27 13.99
C GLY A 42 -8.16 7.59 13.24
N ALA A 43 -8.10 7.72 11.91
CA ALA A 43 -9.26 7.87 11.04
C ALA A 43 -10.06 6.56 10.86
N GLY A 44 -9.51 5.40 11.27
CA GLY A 44 -10.21 4.12 11.26
C GLY A 44 -10.01 3.30 10.00
N ILE A 45 -8.94 3.53 9.24
CA ILE A 45 -8.57 2.70 8.07
C ILE A 45 -8.39 1.22 8.48
N ASP A 46 -8.68 0.29 7.60
CA ASP A 46 -8.52 -1.14 7.90
C ASP A 46 -7.10 -1.62 7.65
N VAL A 47 -6.48 -1.16 6.58
CA VAL A 47 -5.13 -1.58 6.17
C VAL A 47 -4.27 -0.37 5.89
N ILE A 48 -3.04 -0.37 6.40
CA ILE A 48 -2.00 0.58 6.01
C ILE A 48 -0.94 -0.16 5.20
N LEU A 49 -0.66 0.34 4.00
CA LEU A 49 0.39 -0.15 3.12
C LEU A 49 1.64 0.70 3.28
N VAL A 50 2.73 0.09 3.69
CA VAL A 50 4.06 0.67 3.50
C VAL A 50 4.52 0.24 2.11
N GLY A 51 4.12 1.02 1.11
CA GLY A 51 4.35 0.70 -0.30
C GLY A 51 5.72 1.11 -0.79
N ASP A 52 6.25 0.40 -1.78
CA ASP A 52 7.46 0.80 -2.51
C ASP A 52 7.28 2.09 -3.31
N SER A 53 6.02 2.57 -3.45
CA SER A 53 5.67 3.93 -3.89
C SER A 53 6.32 5.04 -3.04
N ALA A 54 6.87 4.72 -1.85
CA ALA A 54 7.78 5.60 -1.10
C ALA A 54 8.96 6.08 -1.96
N SER A 55 9.44 5.25 -2.89
CA SER A 55 10.45 5.63 -3.89
C SER A 55 10.05 6.89 -4.67
N ASN A 56 8.78 6.98 -5.06
CA ASN A 56 8.26 8.13 -5.81
C ASN A 56 7.93 9.31 -4.88
N VAL A 57 7.04 9.12 -3.90
CA VAL A 57 6.42 10.22 -3.15
C VAL A 57 7.27 10.71 -1.97
N MET A 58 8.23 9.91 -1.49
CA MET A 58 9.15 10.31 -0.40
C MET A 58 10.55 10.60 -0.90
N ALA A 59 11.08 9.80 -1.83
CA ALA A 59 12.45 9.95 -2.32
C ALA A 59 12.56 10.68 -3.68
N GLY A 60 11.44 10.89 -4.39
CA GLY A 60 11.41 11.64 -5.66
C GLY A 60 11.96 10.89 -6.87
N HIS A 61 12.05 9.56 -6.80
CA HIS A 61 12.46 8.74 -7.94
C HIS A 61 11.31 8.60 -8.96
N GLU A 62 11.67 8.40 -10.23
CA GLU A 62 10.69 8.20 -11.31
C GLU A 62 9.93 6.86 -11.21
N THR A 63 10.55 5.85 -10.59
CA THR A 63 9.98 4.49 -10.46
C THR A 63 10.10 3.98 -9.04
N THR A 64 9.43 2.85 -8.75
CA THR A 64 9.55 2.17 -7.45
C THR A 64 10.84 1.34 -7.31
N LEU A 65 11.60 1.15 -8.40
CA LEU A 65 12.75 0.25 -8.45
C LEU A 65 13.93 0.64 -7.54
N PRO A 66 14.28 1.93 -7.35
CA PRO A 66 15.46 2.30 -6.58
C PRO A 66 15.37 2.05 -5.09
N ILE A 67 14.17 2.00 -4.51
CA ILE A 67 14.02 1.86 -3.05
C ILE A 67 14.60 0.54 -2.55
N THR A 68 15.39 0.63 -1.49
CA THR A 68 16.08 -0.52 -0.90
C THR A 68 15.28 -1.19 0.21
N LEU A 69 15.65 -2.44 0.54
CA LEU A 69 15.05 -3.15 1.68
C LEU A 69 15.26 -2.41 3.01
N ASN A 70 16.40 -1.73 3.20
CA ASN A 70 16.67 -0.98 4.42
C ASN A 70 15.76 0.25 4.56
N GLU A 71 15.51 0.96 3.46
CA GLU A 71 14.57 2.08 3.43
C GLU A 71 13.15 1.60 3.71
N MET A 72 12.73 0.48 3.12
CA MET A 72 11.42 -0.11 3.41
C MET A 72 11.29 -0.50 4.90
N ILE A 73 12.33 -1.06 5.51
CA ILE A 73 12.38 -1.37 6.94
C ILE A 73 12.29 -0.09 7.77
N TYR A 74 12.98 0.99 7.39
CA TYR A 74 12.91 2.27 8.07
C TYR A 74 11.49 2.85 8.06
N HIS A 75 10.85 2.93 6.90
CA HIS A 75 9.47 3.39 6.76
C HIS A 75 8.50 2.50 7.55
N ALA A 76 8.60 1.18 7.38
CA ALA A 76 7.73 0.24 8.08
C ALA A 76 7.87 0.33 9.61
N SER A 77 9.09 0.47 10.13
CA SER A 77 9.33 0.66 11.57
C SER A 77 8.67 1.92 12.11
N SER A 78 8.68 3.00 11.32
CA SER A 78 8.05 4.27 11.68
C SER A 78 6.53 4.14 11.73
N VAL A 79 5.94 3.49 10.73
CA VAL A 79 4.50 3.24 10.64
C VAL A 79 4.01 2.32 11.75
N VAL A 80 4.69 1.19 11.97
CA VAL A 80 4.27 0.19 12.97
C VAL A 80 4.20 0.79 14.39
N ARG A 81 5.14 1.68 14.74
CA ARG A 81 5.12 2.36 16.06
C ARG A 81 3.91 3.27 16.26
N ALA A 82 3.29 3.73 15.17
CA ALA A 82 2.15 4.64 15.22
C ALA A 82 0.78 3.93 15.27
N VAL A 83 0.73 2.67 14.79
CA VAL A 83 -0.52 1.96 14.52
C VAL A 83 -0.99 1.16 15.73
N GLU A 84 -2.25 1.35 16.11
CA GLU A 84 -2.91 0.60 17.20
C GLU A 84 -3.93 -0.41 16.68
N ARG A 85 -4.61 -0.10 15.55
CA ARG A 85 -5.74 -0.90 15.01
C ARG A 85 -5.45 -1.56 13.67
N SER A 86 -4.94 -0.83 12.70
CA SER A 86 -4.86 -1.26 11.31
C SER A 86 -3.90 -2.43 11.08
N LEU A 87 -4.19 -3.26 10.08
CA LEU A 87 -3.22 -4.22 9.56
C LEU A 87 -2.14 -3.49 8.78
N VAL A 88 -0.86 -3.69 9.11
CA VAL A 88 0.26 -3.11 8.36
C VAL A 88 0.82 -4.14 7.39
N VAL A 89 0.74 -3.83 6.11
CA VAL A 89 1.31 -4.59 5.00
C VAL A 89 2.55 -3.85 4.48
N VAL A 90 3.66 -4.55 4.24
CA VAL A 90 4.92 -3.95 3.79
C VAL A 90 5.34 -4.57 2.46
N ASP A 91 5.66 -3.74 1.46
CA ASP A 91 6.16 -4.23 0.19
C ASP A 91 7.58 -4.77 0.30
N LEU A 92 7.82 -5.92 -0.31
CA LEU A 92 9.19 -6.32 -0.66
C LEU A 92 9.61 -5.53 -1.90
N PRO A 93 10.70 -4.74 -1.82
CA PRO A 93 11.15 -3.95 -2.95
C PRO A 93 11.75 -4.82 -4.06
N PHE A 94 11.81 -4.25 -5.25
CA PHE A 94 12.38 -4.91 -6.43
C PHE A 94 13.77 -5.49 -6.16
N GLY A 95 14.04 -6.69 -6.70
CA GLY A 95 15.32 -7.39 -6.56
C GLY A 95 15.43 -8.26 -5.32
N THR A 96 14.51 -8.15 -4.34
CA THR A 96 14.61 -8.86 -3.06
C THR A 96 13.88 -10.21 -3.03
N TYR A 97 13.09 -10.55 -4.06
CA TYR A 97 12.30 -11.80 -4.06
C TYR A 97 12.14 -12.45 -5.45
N GLN A 98 12.54 -11.77 -6.53
CA GLN A 98 12.36 -12.27 -7.89
C GLN A 98 13.40 -13.33 -8.28
N SER A 99 14.62 -13.21 -7.78
CA SER A 99 15.77 -14.02 -8.21
C SER A 99 15.87 -15.39 -7.53
N ASP A 100 15.63 -15.44 -6.22
CA ASP A 100 15.83 -16.65 -5.41
C ASP A 100 14.84 -16.75 -4.25
N PRO A 101 14.13 -17.90 -4.08
CA PRO A 101 13.19 -18.09 -2.97
C PRO A 101 13.80 -18.02 -1.57
N LYS A 102 15.10 -18.32 -1.42
CA LYS A 102 15.79 -18.20 -0.12
C LYS A 102 16.04 -16.75 0.22
N GLU A 103 16.41 -15.93 -0.78
CA GLU A 103 16.57 -14.49 -0.62
C GLU A 103 15.24 -13.81 -0.33
N ALA A 104 14.17 -14.22 -1.02
CA ALA A 104 12.82 -13.78 -0.76
C ALA A 104 12.43 -14.00 0.72
N LEU A 105 12.68 -15.19 1.24
CA LEU A 105 12.43 -15.50 2.65
C LEU A 105 13.30 -14.66 3.59
N ARG A 106 14.59 -14.49 3.31
CA ARG A 106 15.48 -13.66 4.14
C ARG A 106 15.01 -12.21 4.20
N SER A 107 14.62 -11.65 3.06
CA SER A 107 14.08 -10.29 2.95
C SER A 107 12.78 -10.14 3.72
N ALA A 108 11.85 -11.10 3.58
CA ALA A 108 10.61 -11.13 4.34
C ALA A 108 10.84 -11.23 5.85
N ILE A 109 11.75 -12.10 6.30
CA ILE A 109 12.13 -12.21 7.72
C ILE A 109 12.69 -10.90 8.25
N ARG A 110 13.53 -10.20 7.48
CA ARG A 110 14.06 -8.89 7.86
C ARG A 110 12.95 -7.85 8.06
N ILE A 111 12.02 -7.73 7.11
CA ILE A 111 10.86 -6.86 7.27
C ILE A 111 10.11 -7.19 8.56
N MET A 112 9.73 -8.44 8.77
CA MET A 112 8.94 -8.84 9.94
C MET A 112 9.66 -8.58 11.27
N LYS A 113 10.93 -8.91 11.35
CA LYS A 113 11.73 -8.81 12.61
C LYS A 113 12.20 -7.40 12.90
N GLU A 114 12.66 -6.67 11.88
CA GLU A 114 13.31 -5.38 12.07
C GLU A 114 12.30 -4.23 12.11
N SER A 115 11.15 -4.36 11.42
CA SER A 115 10.12 -3.34 11.43
C SER A 115 8.92 -3.65 12.34
N GLY A 116 8.66 -4.92 12.61
CA GLY A 116 7.42 -5.36 13.26
C GLY A 116 6.20 -5.34 12.34
N GLY A 117 6.38 -5.25 11.01
CA GLY A 117 5.29 -5.37 10.02
C GLY A 117 4.47 -6.64 10.22
N HIS A 118 3.17 -6.60 9.84
CA HIS A 118 2.26 -7.72 10.10
C HIS A 118 2.17 -8.71 8.94
N SER A 119 2.49 -8.28 7.73
CA SER A 119 2.48 -9.07 6.50
C SER A 119 3.30 -8.38 5.43
N ILE A 120 3.58 -9.08 4.34
CA ILE A 120 4.30 -8.52 3.20
C ILE A 120 3.42 -8.52 1.94
N LYS A 121 3.78 -7.65 0.95
CA LYS A 121 3.20 -7.68 -0.40
C LYS A 121 4.28 -7.95 -1.42
N VAL A 122 3.95 -8.70 -2.48
CA VAL A 122 4.83 -9.03 -3.60
C VAL A 122 4.08 -8.93 -4.92
N GLU A 123 4.78 -8.53 -5.98
CA GLU A 123 4.23 -8.34 -7.32
C GLU A 123 4.55 -9.53 -8.22
N GLY A 124 3.49 -10.11 -8.83
CA GLY A 124 3.57 -11.24 -9.75
C GLY A 124 2.77 -12.45 -9.28
N GLY A 125 2.62 -13.42 -10.18
CA GLY A 125 1.89 -14.67 -9.98
C GLY A 125 2.80 -15.88 -10.15
N LYS A 126 2.59 -16.62 -11.23
CA LYS A 126 3.29 -17.86 -11.55
C LYS A 126 4.83 -17.71 -11.52
N GLU A 127 5.33 -16.56 -11.94
CA GLU A 127 6.77 -16.27 -12.06
C GLU A 127 7.49 -16.32 -10.71
N ILE A 128 6.81 -15.94 -9.63
CA ILE A 128 7.38 -15.84 -8.26
C ILE A 128 6.75 -16.85 -7.28
N LYS A 129 6.03 -17.85 -7.78
CA LYS A 129 5.27 -18.80 -6.96
C LYS A 129 6.13 -19.51 -5.91
N GLU A 130 7.39 -19.84 -6.22
CA GLU A 130 8.28 -20.53 -5.29
C GLU A 130 8.74 -19.60 -4.15
N SER A 131 8.95 -18.32 -4.44
CA SER A 131 9.23 -17.29 -3.44
C SER A 131 8.05 -17.12 -2.49
N ILE A 132 6.84 -16.98 -3.04
CA ILE A 132 5.59 -16.87 -2.23
C ILE A 132 5.43 -18.10 -1.34
N LYS A 133 5.53 -19.29 -1.91
CA LYS A 133 5.41 -20.56 -1.16
C LYS A 133 6.44 -20.67 -0.04
N ARG A 134 7.68 -20.23 -0.31
CA ARG A 134 8.76 -20.28 0.68
C ARG A 134 8.49 -19.36 1.86
N ILE A 135 7.97 -18.15 1.59
CA ILE A 135 7.61 -17.16 2.61
C ILE A 135 6.43 -17.64 3.45
N LEU A 136 5.37 -18.12 2.81
CA LEU A 136 4.17 -18.64 3.47
C LEU A 136 4.47 -19.84 4.37
N ASN A 137 5.34 -20.77 3.92
CA ASN A 137 5.76 -21.93 4.71
C ASN A 137 6.56 -21.55 5.97
N ALA A 138 7.12 -20.34 6.02
CA ALA A 138 7.76 -19.81 7.23
C ALA A 138 6.78 -19.10 8.18
N GLY A 139 5.48 -19.09 7.86
CA GLY A 139 4.44 -18.49 8.70
C GLY A 139 4.27 -16.98 8.48
N ILE A 140 4.85 -16.41 7.43
CA ILE A 140 4.70 -14.97 7.09
C ILE A 140 3.52 -14.80 6.14
N PRO A 141 2.48 -14.00 6.50
CA PRO A 141 1.35 -13.76 5.61
C PRO A 141 1.76 -12.96 4.39
N VAL A 142 1.22 -13.33 3.22
CA VAL A 142 1.53 -12.70 1.93
C VAL A 142 0.27 -12.15 1.28
N MET A 143 0.33 -10.89 0.83
CA MET A 143 -0.61 -10.26 -0.09
C MET A 143 0.02 -10.29 -1.50
N GLY A 144 -0.71 -10.78 -2.49
CA GLY A 144 -0.27 -10.73 -3.89
C GLY A 144 -0.59 -9.39 -4.55
N HIS A 145 0.07 -9.06 -5.66
CA HIS A 145 -0.23 -7.88 -6.46
C HIS A 145 -0.13 -8.25 -7.95
N LEU A 146 -1.22 -8.05 -8.68
CA LEU A 146 -1.38 -8.42 -10.09
C LEU A 146 -1.93 -7.25 -10.91
N GLY A 147 -1.90 -7.40 -12.23
CA GLY A 147 -2.28 -6.37 -13.20
C GLY A 147 -1.09 -5.49 -13.57
N LEU A 148 -1.21 -4.18 -13.46
CA LEU A 148 -0.05 -3.30 -13.53
C LEU A 148 0.76 -3.50 -12.26
N THR A 149 1.98 -3.99 -12.42
CA THR A 149 2.94 -4.13 -11.33
C THR A 149 4.06 -3.12 -11.55
N PRO A 150 4.15 -2.03 -10.74
CA PRO A 150 5.14 -0.96 -10.92
C PRO A 150 6.58 -1.45 -10.97
N GLN A 151 6.92 -2.51 -10.24
CA GLN A 151 8.25 -3.13 -10.30
C GLN A 151 8.58 -3.74 -11.68
N SER A 152 7.59 -3.96 -12.54
CA SER A 152 7.76 -4.46 -13.91
C SER A 152 7.65 -3.36 -14.96
N ILE A 153 7.76 -2.08 -14.58
CA ILE A 153 7.46 -0.94 -15.46
C ILE A 153 8.29 -0.94 -16.75
N TYR A 154 9.56 -1.29 -16.69
CA TYR A 154 10.41 -1.37 -17.88
C TYR A 154 10.04 -2.53 -18.82
N LYS A 155 9.50 -3.62 -18.28
CA LYS A 155 8.94 -4.71 -19.09
C LYS A 155 7.68 -4.28 -19.82
N PHE A 156 6.83 -3.48 -19.15
CA PHE A 156 5.59 -3.00 -19.74
C PHE A 156 5.79 -1.79 -20.65
N GLY A 157 6.82 -0.98 -20.40
CA GLY A 157 7.14 0.24 -21.14
C GLY A 157 6.15 1.40 -20.92
N THR A 158 5.08 1.18 -20.14
CA THR A 158 4.01 2.18 -19.93
C THR A 158 3.16 1.83 -18.72
N TYR A 159 2.52 2.85 -18.13
CA TYR A 159 1.53 2.73 -17.04
C TYR A 159 0.09 2.53 -17.56
N THR A 160 -0.11 1.90 -18.71
CA THR A 160 -1.46 1.67 -19.27
C THR A 160 -2.21 0.54 -18.54
N VAL A 161 -3.53 0.49 -18.75
CA VAL A 161 -4.39 -0.58 -18.24
C VAL A 161 -3.95 -1.93 -18.81
N ARG A 162 -3.79 -2.92 -17.95
CA ARG A 162 -3.36 -4.30 -18.27
C ARG A 162 -4.55 -5.21 -18.49
N ALA A 163 -4.27 -6.39 -19.04
CA ALA A 163 -5.25 -7.46 -19.23
C ALA A 163 -6.51 -7.03 -20.03
N LYS A 164 -6.31 -6.23 -21.08
CA LYS A 164 -7.36 -5.89 -22.04
C LYS A 164 -7.57 -6.99 -23.06
N GLU A 165 -6.50 -7.69 -23.43
CA GLU A 165 -6.52 -8.81 -24.36
C GLU A 165 -6.87 -10.10 -23.63
N ASP A 166 -7.62 -11.00 -24.31
CA ASP A 166 -8.16 -12.22 -23.69
C ASP A 166 -7.07 -13.09 -23.05
N GLN A 167 -5.94 -13.28 -23.73
CA GLN A 167 -4.83 -14.09 -23.23
C GLN A 167 -4.23 -13.54 -21.94
N GLU A 168 -4.06 -12.19 -21.84
CA GLU A 168 -3.56 -11.56 -20.62
C GLU A 168 -4.62 -11.62 -19.51
N ALA A 169 -5.90 -11.51 -19.86
CA ALA A 169 -7.02 -11.61 -18.92
C ALA A 169 -7.15 -13.02 -18.33
N GLU A 170 -7.00 -14.08 -19.16
CA GLU A 170 -6.98 -15.45 -18.69
C GLU A 170 -5.80 -15.71 -17.74
N LYS A 171 -4.59 -15.27 -18.15
CA LYS A 171 -3.41 -15.37 -17.28
C LYS A 171 -3.62 -14.67 -15.94
N LEU A 172 -4.21 -13.49 -15.93
CA LEU A 172 -4.47 -12.73 -14.68
C LEU A 172 -5.42 -13.50 -13.75
N LEU A 173 -6.46 -14.11 -14.29
CA LEU A 173 -7.38 -14.95 -13.51
C LEU A 173 -6.68 -16.20 -12.98
N GLU A 174 -5.88 -16.89 -13.80
CA GLU A 174 -5.10 -18.05 -13.38
C GLU A 174 -4.12 -17.72 -12.25
N ASP A 175 -3.44 -16.57 -12.36
CA ASP A 175 -2.52 -16.08 -11.33
C ASP A 175 -3.25 -15.76 -10.05
N ALA A 176 -4.42 -15.12 -10.08
CA ALA A 176 -5.22 -14.85 -8.88
C ALA A 176 -5.65 -16.14 -8.16
N LEU A 177 -6.14 -17.12 -8.92
CA LEU A 177 -6.46 -18.46 -8.42
C LEU A 177 -5.24 -19.19 -7.85
N LEU A 178 -4.08 -19.01 -8.47
CA LEU A 178 -2.81 -19.57 -7.98
C LEU A 178 -2.43 -18.95 -6.65
N LEU A 179 -2.49 -17.63 -6.51
CA LEU A 179 -2.17 -16.93 -5.26
C LEU A 179 -3.05 -17.38 -4.10
N GLU A 180 -4.35 -17.55 -4.34
CA GLU A 180 -5.27 -18.13 -3.35
C GLU A 180 -4.85 -19.55 -2.96
N ARG A 181 -4.63 -20.43 -3.94
CA ARG A 181 -4.19 -21.83 -3.68
C ARG A 181 -2.87 -21.92 -2.94
N LEU A 182 -1.96 -20.96 -3.12
CA LEU A 182 -0.70 -20.90 -2.38
C LEU A 182 -0.91 -20.49 -0.92
N GLY A 183 -2.03 -19.83 -0.59
CA GLY A 183 -2.37 -19.37 0.75
C GLY A 183 -2.13 -17.88 0.98
N CYS A 184 -2.04 -17.05 -0.07
CA CYS A 184 -2.10 -15.61 0.09
C CYS A 184 -3.40 -15.22 0.75
N PHE A 185 -3.37 -14.20 1.64
CA PHE A 185 -4.57 -13.78 2.36
C PHE A 185 -5.40 -12.72 1.62
N ALA A 186 -4.83 -12.05 0.62
CA ALA A 186 -5.47 -11.05 -0.23
C ALA A 186 -4.68 -10.83 -1.52
N VAL A 187 -5.30 -10.17 -2.50
CA VAL A 187 -4.68 -9.77 -3.78
C VAL A 187 -5.01 -8.32 -4.09
N VAL A 188 -4.01 -7.52 -4.46
CA VAL A 188 -4.19 -6.21 -5.09
C VAL A 188 -4.35 -6.40 -6.60
N LEU A 189 -5.33 -5.74 -7.21
CA LEU A 189 -5.48 -5.61 -8.66
C LEU A 189 -5.29 -4.15 -9.06
N GLU A 190 -4.24 -3.87 -9.84
CA GLU A 190 -3.96 -2.52 -10.30
C GLU A 190 -4.19 -2.36 -11.79
N LYS A 191 -4.93 -1.28 -12.14
CA LYS A 191 -5.18 -0.85 -13.54
C LYS A 191 -5.57 -1.99 -14.48
N VAL A 192 -6.64 -2.71 -14.13
CA VAL A 192 -7.26 -3.75 -14.93
C VAL A 192 -8.72 -3.37 -15.26
N PRO A 193 -9.32 -3.92 -16.34
CA PRO A 193 -10.73 -3.68 -16.64
C PRO A 193 -11.65 -4.06 -15.48
N ALA A 194 -12.61 -3.19 -15.16
CA ALA A 194 -13.52 -3.38 -14.02
C ALA A 194 -14.32 -4.70 -14.10
N THR A 195 -14.72 -5.13 -15.30
CA THR A 195 -15.40 -6.40 -15.53
C THR A 195 -14.55 -7.62 -15.21
N LEU A 196 -13.25 -7.56 -15.55
CA LEU A 196 -12.29 -8.61 -15.22
C LEU A 196 -12.01 -8.62 -13.69
N ALA A 197 -11.82 -7.47 -13.10
CA ALA A 197 -11.62 -7.35 -11.63
C ALA A 197 -12.81 -7.93 -10.86
N LYS A 198 -14.06 -7.64 -11.27
CA LYS A 198 -15.28 -8.25 -10.72
C LYS A 198 -15.25 -9.77 -10.88
N LYS A 199 -14.93 -10.27 -12.07
CA LYS A 199 -14.84 -11.72 -12.33
C LYS A 199 -13.83 -12.38 -11.39
N ILE A 200 -12.65 -11.79 -11.21
CA ILE A 200 -11.62 -12.30 -10.29
C ILE A 200 -12.13 -12.26 -8.85
N ALA A 201 -12.67 -11.13 -8.39
CA ALA A 201 -13.17 -10.97 -7.03
C ALA A 201 -14.27 -11.98 -6.65
N THR A 202 -15.10 -12.39 -7.64
CA THR A 202 -16.12 -13.42 -7.42
C THR A 202 -15.61 -14.86 -7.59
N SER A 203 -14.41 -15.05 -8.18
CA SER A 203 -13.83 -16.36 -8.42
C SER A 203 -12.92 -16.88 -7.31
N ILE A 204 -12.49 -16.00 -6.40
CA ILE A 204 -11.62 -16.34 -5.26
C ILE A 204 -12.28 -15.96 -3.94
N SER A 205 -11.94 -16.65 -2.85
CA SER A 205 -12.48 -16.41 -1.51
C SER A 205 -11.69 -15.37 -0.72
N ILE A 206 -10.43 -15.12 -1.08
CA ILE A 206 -9.60 -14.10 -0.44
C ILE A 206 -9.96 -12.71 -0.96
N PRO A 207 -9.78 -11.64 -0.14
CA PRO A 207 -10.06 -10.27 -0.53
C PRO A 207 -9.30 -9.80 -1.76
N VAL A 208 -10.00 -9.09 -2.65
CA VAL A 208 -9.45 -8.37 -3.80
C VAL A 208 -9.51 -6.88 -3.53
N ILE A 209 -8.35 -6.23 -3.47
CA ILE A 209 -8.21 -4.78 -3.25
C ILE A 209 -7.88 -4.12 -4.58
N GLY A 210 -8.70 -3.18 -5.02
CA GLY A 210 -8.52 -2.50 -6.31
C GLY A 210 -7.79 -1.17 -6.21
N ILE A 211 -7.04 -0.86 -7.24
CA ILE A 211 -6.59 0.50 -7.58
C ILE A 211 -6.70 0.69 -9.09
N GLY A 212 -7.63 1.52 -9.53
CA GLY A 212 -7.94 1.60 -10.97
C GLY A 212 -8.52 0.30 -11.55
N ALA A 213 -9.26 -0.47 -10.73
CA ALA A 213 -9.83 -1.77 -11.10
C ALA A 213 -11.39 -1.80 -10.97
N GLY A 214 -12.02 -0.64 -10.85
CA GLY A 214 -13.49 -0.52 -10.67
C GLY A 214 -13.94 -0.73 -9.22
N ALA A 215 -15.26 -0.65 -9.00
CA ALA A 215 -15.87 -0.67 -7.68
C ALA A 215 -16.32 -2.05 -7.19
N GLU A 216 -16.41 -3.03 -8.11
CA GLU A 216 -16.95 -4.38 -7.85
C GLU A 216 -15.89 -5.36 -7.30
N VAL A 217 -14.99 -4.84 -6.47
CA VAL A 217 -13.98 -5.58 -5.71
C VAL A 217 -14.22 -5.43 -4.21
N ASP A 218 -13.50 -6.13 -3.37
CA ASP A 218 -13.75 -6.20 -1.94
C ASP A 218 -13.20 -5.00 -1.15
N GLY A 219 -12.25 -4.27 -1.72
CA GLY A 219 -11.68 -3.06 -1.13
C GLY A 219 -11.00 -2.16 -2.15
N GLN A 220 -10.49 -1.02 -1.68
CA GLN A 220 -9.76 -0.05 -2.50
C GLN A 220 -8.49 0.41 -1.78
N VAL A 221 -7.42 0.65 -2.54
CA VAL A 221 -6.21 1.30 -2.05
C VAL A 221 -5.89 2.55 -2.88
N LEU A 222 -5.40 3.59 -2.21
CA LEU A 222 -4.81 4.77 -2.84
C LEU A 222 -3.50 5.12 -2.15
N VAL A 223 -2.61 5.77 -2.89
CA VAL A 223 -1.45 6.47 -2.33
C VAL A 223 -1.96 7.73 -1.61
N THR A 224 -1.66 7.86 -0.33
CA THR A 224 -2.19 8.94 0.51
C THR A 224 -1.78 10.32 0.01
N HIS A 225 -0.53 10.48 -0.46
CA HIS A 225 -0.05 11.74 -1.05
C HIS A 225 -0.88 12.15 -2.27
N ASP A 226 -1.27 11.18 -3.10
CA ASP A 226 -2.06 11.44 -4.30
C ASP A 226 -3.51 11.83 -3.92
N MET A 227 -4.14 11.06 -3.03
CA MET A 227 -5.53 11.34 -2.64
C MET A 227 -5.69 12.65 -1.85
N LEU A 228 -4.64 13.09 -1.16
CA LEU A 228 -4.61 14.38 -0.46
C LEU A 228 -4.18 15.53 -1.37
N GLY A 229 -3.83 15.27 -2.63
CA GLY A 229 -3.42 16.31 -3.59
C GLY A 229 -2.02 16.90 -3.32
N MET A 230 -1.15 16.19 -2.58
CA MET A 230 0.24 16.61 -2.40
C MET A 230 1.06 16.46 -3.68
N THR A 231 0.81 15.40 -4.46
CA THR A 231 1.40 15.15 -5.79
C THR A 231 0.62 15.92 -6.85
N HIS A 232 0.84 17.23 -6.93
CA HIS A 232 0.00 18.17 -7.71
C HIS A 232 -0.13 17.80 -9.20
N GLU A 233 0.95 17.34 -9.83
CA GLU A 233 0.97 17.02 -11.26
C GLU A 233 0.39 15.63 -11.60
N PHE A 234 0.23 14.75 -10.61
CA PHE A 234 -0.27 13.38 -10.82
C PHE A 234 -1.79 13.31 -10.70
N ASN A 235 -2.49 13.19 -11.83
CA ASN A 235 -3.95 13.17 -11.88
C ASN A 235 -4.50 12.08 -12.83
N PRO A 236 -4.26 10.79 -12.57
CA PRO A 236 -4.80 9.72 -13.39
C PRO A 236 -6.31 9.56 -13.20
N ARG A 237 -7.01 9.01 -14.21
CA ARG A 237 -8.47 8.83 -14.22
C ARG A 237 -9.03 8.11 -12.98
N PHE A 238 -8.28 7.19 -12.37
CA PHE A 238 -8.75 6.41 -11.21
C PHE A 238 -8.60 7.13 -9.87
N LEU A 239 -7.82 8.22 -9.83
CA LEU A 239 -7.58 8.99 -8.62
C LEU A 239 -8.74 9.94 -8.34
N ARG A 240 -9.29 9.88 -7.14
CA ARG A 240 -10.13 10.96 -6.59
C ARG A 240 -9.31 11.69 -5.54
N ARG A 241 -9.15 12.99 -5.71
CA ARG A 241 -8.61 13.87 -4.68
C ARG A 241 -9.70 14.20 -3.67
N TYR A 242 -9.39 14.08 -2.40
CA TYR A 242 -10.27 14.41 -1.27
C TYR A 242 -9.88 15.73 -0.62
N LEU A 243 -8.69 16.23 -0.93
CA LEU A 243 -8.15 17.51 -0.47
C LEU A 243 -7.16 18.04 -1.50
N ASP A 244 -6.90 19.34 -1.53
CA ASP A 244 -5.81 19.97 -2.27
C ASP A 244 -4.73 20.46 -1.31
N LEU A 245 -4.02 19.50 -0.71
CA LEU A 245 -3.05 19.78 0.35
C LEU A 245 -1.83 20.54 -0.17
N TYR A 246 -1.51 20.45 -1.46
CA TYR A 246 -0.44 21.23 -2.07
C TYR A 246 -0.70 22.74 -1.94
N GLU A 247 -1.90 23.20 -2.28
CA GLU A 247 -2.28 24.62 -2.19
C GLU A 247 -2.39 25.09 -0.74
N GLU A 248 -3.00 24.29 0.13
CA GLU A 248 -3.14 24.58 1.56
C GLU A 248 -1.77 24.74 2.24
N MET A 249 -0.85 23.81 2.03
CA MET A 249 0.50 23.87 2.57
C MET A 249 1.29 25.03 1.98
N SER A 250 1.19 25.25 0.66
CA SER A 250 1.86 26.38 0.00
C SER A 250 1.40 27.73 0.55
N SER A 251 0.10 27.87 0.82
CA SER A 251 -0.46 29.07 1.46
C SER A 251 0.08 29.26 2.88
N ALA A 252 0.07 28.19 3.68
CA ALA A 252 0.60 28.23 5.05
C ALA A 252 2.09 28.61 5.08
N PHE A 253 2.91 28.06 4.17
CA PHE A 253 4.32 28.42 4.08
C PHE A 253 4.53 29.88 3.68
N LYS A 254 3.73 30.40 2.74
CA LYS A 254 3.78 31.82 2.34
C LYS A 254 3.42 32.74 3.51
N SER A 255 2.41 32.40 4.30
CA SER A 255 2.03 33.14 5.51
C SER A 255 3.18 33.17 6.51
N TYR A 256 3.73 32.00 6.86
CA TYR A 256 4.88 31.92 7.76
C TYR A 256 6.09 32.75 7.27
N ILE A 257 6.40 32.69 5.97
CA ILE A 257 7.48 33.49 5.37
C ILE A 257 7.20 34.99 5.53
N SER A 258 5.97 35.41 5.31
CA SER A 258 5.54 36.81 5.48
C SER A 258 5.72 37.27 6.93
N ASP A 259 5.19 36.52 7.87
CA ASP A 259 5.23 36.86 9.31
C ASP A 259 6.67 37.00 9.83
N VAL A 260 7.56 36.07 9.43
CA VAL A 260 8.98 36.13 9.77
C VAL A 260 9.66 37.38 9.19
N LYS A 261 9.40 37.68 7.89
CA LYS A 261 10.03 38.85 7.23
C LYS A 261 9.51 40.19 7.75
N ASN A 262 8.25 40.22 8.16
CA ASN A 262 7.62 41.42 8.71
C ASN A 262 7.86 41.57 10.24
N LYS A 263 8.56 40.59 10.87
CA LYS A 263 8.79 40.54 12.33
C LYS A 263 7.47 40.38 13.13
N GLU A 264 6.50 39.74 12.57
CA GLU A 264 5.22 39.42 13.20
C GLU A 264 5.28 38.07 13.95
N PHE A 265 6.23 37.19 13.55
CA PHE A 265 6.56 35.95 14.26
C PHE A 265 8.06 35.88 14.60
N PRO A 266 8.44 35.52 15.87
CA PRO A 266 7.54 35.35 17.01
C PRO A 266 7.10 36.71 17.58
N ASN A 267 5.84 36.78 18.03
CA ASN A 267 5.35 37.95 18.78
C ASN A 267 5.63 37.81 20.29
N GLU A 268 5.23 38.82 21.09
CA GLU A 268 5.50 38.86 22.53
C GLU A 268 5.00 37.64 23.32
N LYS A 269 3.98 36.91 22.82
CA LYS A 269 3.41 35.72 23.47
C LYS A 269 4.13 34.42 23.09
N GLU A 270 4.97 34.49 22.07
CA GLU A 270 5.66 33.32 21.47
C GLU A 270 7.16 33.31 21.77
N GLN A 271 7.67 34.33 22.50
CA GLN A 271 9.08 34.44 22.94
C GLN A 271 9.25 34.17 24.43
N TYR A 272 10.43 33.75 24.84
CA TYR A 272 10.81 33.49 26.25
C TYR A 272 11.71 34.55 26.82
#